data_202430847bbc3c6e52c01b91a909ddce
#
_entry.id   202430847bbc3c6e52c01b91a909ddce
#
_cell.length_a   1.000
_cell.length_b   1.000
_cell.length_c   1.000
_cell.angle_alpha   90.00
_cell.angle_beta   90.00
_cell.angle_gamma   90.00
#
_symmetry.space_group_name_H-M   'P 1'
#
loop_
_entity.id
_entity.type
_entity.pdbx_description
1 polymer ?
#
loop_
_entity_poly.entity_id
_entity_poly.type
_entity_poly.pdbx_seq_one_letter_code
_entity_poly.pdbx_strand_id
1 'polypeptide(L)'
;IMIVSYQTGMEFLQDNQAYLQTNPYLSTFFTLDAPLLKQADKINYALRCEQGDKRLLALKIEPYNLLLFGEEACAPELLRFLFDGGYEIKNYLCASELGYVLMQKMQSYGRCYEEALAMDFMEARSITEPSAPEVETAREDDLDEIFDCAQRFVSDCGLLDKPEKEPFRKILDSFRIIRADGKIVSMARIAPATQDDLRLVLVYTRNEYRGKGYARKVVNSAKNEILTSGKRATLNVDRKNPVSYHLYLSLGFERMFSQGEFRRVE
;
A
#
# COMPACT_ATOMS: atom_id res chain seq x y z
N ILE A 1 -5.86 -11.71 29.26
CA ILE A 1 -5.76 -10.71 28.21
C ILE A 1 -5.06 -9.50 28.79
N MET A 2 -4.06 -9.00 28.08
CA MET A 2 -3.27 -7.87 28.51
C MET A 2 -3.32 -6.79 27.42
N ILE A 3 -3.51 -5.53 27.82
CA ILE A 3 -3.34 -4.38 26.93
C ILE A 3 -2.17 -3.54 27.45
N VAL A 4 -1.18 -3.32 26.58
CA VAL A 4 -0.03 -2.46 26.84
C VAL A 4 -0.23 -1.16 26.07
N SER A 5 -0.10 -0.04 26.79
CA SER A 5 -0.11 1.30 26.20
C SER A 5 1.30 1.85 26.21
N TYR A 6 1.75 2.36 25.08
CA TYR A 6 3.08 2.95 24.91
C TYR A 6 3.01 4.46 24.98
N GLN A 7 3.97 5.08 25.63
CA GLN A 7 4.04 6.55 25.73
C GLN A 7 4.61 7.18 24.45
N THR A 8 5.51 6.48 23.78
CA THR A 8 6.13 6.94 22.54
C THR A 8 6.08 5.87 21.46
N GLY A 9 6.11 6.30 20.21
CA GLY A 9 6.15 5.37 19.07
C GLY A 9 7.48 4.62 18.96
N MET A 10 8.56 5.15 19.51
CA MET A 10 9.86 4.45 19.53
C MET A 10 9.83 3.28 20.50
N GLU A 11 9.25 3.42 21.68
CA GLU A 11 9.01 2.30 22.62
C GLU A 11 8.16 1.21 21.97
N PHE A 12 7.07 1.63 21.31
CA PHE A 12 6.19 0.73 20.57
C PHE A 12 6.95 -0.05 19.48
N LEU A 13 7.75 0.62 18.64
CA LEU A 13 8.53 -0.05 17.59
C LEU A 13 9.56 -1.00 18.16
N GLN A 14 10.31 -0.59 19.18
CA GLN A 14 11.33 -1.41 19.81
C GLN A 14 10.75 -2.73 20.35
N ASP A 15 9.59 -2.66 21.00
CA ASP A 15 8.94 -3.81 21.63
C ASP A 15 8.21 -4.73 20.63
N ASN A 16 7.85 -4.21 19.45
CA ASN A 16 7.05 -4.95 18.47
C ASN A 16 7.77 -5.19 17.13
N GLN A 17 9.04 -4.82 16.99
CA GLN A 17 9.78 -4.90 15.73
C GLN A 17 9.75 -6.29 15.09
N ALA A 18 10.04 -7.33 15.87
CA ALA A 18 10.05 -8.70 15.37
C ALA A 18 8.66 -9.16 14.88
N TYR A 19 7.59 -8.74 15.56
CA TYR A 19 6.23 -9.05 15.14
C TYR A 19 5.81 -8.28 13.89
N LEU A 20 6.15 -7.00 13.79
CA LEU A 20 5.89 -6.20 12.58
C LEU A 20 6.63 -6.74 11.35
N GLN A 21 7.82 -7.33 11.53
CA GLN A 21 8.59 -7.94 10.45
C GLN A 21 8.00 -9.25 9.92
N THR A 22 7.02 -9.86 10.60
CA THR A 22 6.33 -11.06 10.06
C THR A 22 5.57 -10.78 8.77
N ASN A 23 5.11 -9.53 8.57
CA ASN A 23 4.59 -9.05 7.29
C ASN A 23 4.97 -7.57 7.09
N PRO A 24 6.15 -7.29 6.53
CA PRO A 24 6.67 -5.93 6.38
C PRO A 24 5.83 -5.05 5.46
N TYR A 25 5.01 -5.64 4.60
CA TYR A 25 4.14 -4.88 3.71
C TYR A 25 2.92 -4.31 4.43
N LEU A 26 2.21 -5.15 5.21
CA LEU A 26 1.07 -4.72 6.02
C LEU A 26 1.49 -3.80 7.17
N SER A 27 2.73 -3.93 7.64
CA SER A 27 3.26 -3.15 8.74
C SER A 27 4.06 -1.91 8.33
N THR A 28 4.18 -1.62 7.01
CA THR A 28 4.98 -0.49 6.50
C THR A 28 4.62 0.84 7.18
N PHE A 29 3.33 1.14 7.28
CA PHE A 29 2.89 2.42 7.88
C PHE A 29 3.16 2.49 9.37
N PHE A 30 3.20 1.37 10.10
CA PHE A 30 3.61 1.39 11.50
C PHE A 30 5.05 1.89 11.66
N THR A 31 5.96 1.44 10.79
CA THR A 31 7.36 1.87 10.82
C THR A 31 7.52 3.35 10.43
N LEU A 32 6.69 3.83 9.51
CA LEU A 32 6.73 5.22 9.05
C LEU A 32 6.10 6.19 10.05
N ASP A 33 4.96 5.82 10.64
CA ASP A 33 4.13 6.73 11.42
C ASP A 33 4.47 6.71 12.91
N ALA A 34 4.89 5.56 13.47
CA ALA A 34 5.19 5.47 14.90
C ALA A 34 6.21 6.52 15.39
N PRO A 35 7.29 6.85 14.65
CA PRO A 35 8.24 7.89 15.09
C PRO A 35 7.59 9.27 15.29
N LEU A 36 6.40 9.50 14.75
CA LEU A 36 5.63 10.74 14.93
C LEU A 36 4.96 10.81 16.30
N LEU A 37 4.71 9.66 16.96
CA LEU A 37 4.16 9.61 18.31
C LEU A 37 5.22 10.02 19.33
N LYS A 38 5.20 11.29 19.75
CA LYS A 38 6.15 11.84 20.76
C LYS A 38 5.64 11.63 22.17
N GLN A 39 4.32 11.74 22.38
CA GLN A 39 3.63 11.53 23.63
C GLN A 39 2.21 11.05 23.35
N ALA A 40 1.82 9.95 23.98
CA ALA A 40 0.51 9.36 23.79
C ALA A 40 -0.60 10.13 24.56
N ASP A 41 -1.76 10.21 23.92
CA ASP A 41 -3.01 10.72 24.48
C ASP A 41 -4.19 9.91 23.90
N LYS A 42 -5.42 10.45 23.95
CA LYS A 42 -6.60 9.77 23.37
C LYS A 42 -6.76 9.99 21.87
N ILE A 43 -5.99 10.90 21.28
CA ILE A 43 -6.02 11.22 19.85
C ILE A 43 -4.88 10.49 19.14
N ASN A 44 -3.69 10.50 19.76
CA ASN A 44 -2.48 9.86 19.24
C ASN A 44 -2.04 8.79 20.24
N TYR A 45 -2.04 7.51 19.84
CA TYR A 45 -1.77 6.40 20.75
C TYR A 45 -1.16 5.20 20.03
N ALA A 46 -0.46 4.37 20.80
CA ALA A 46 0.02 3.08 20.37
C ALA A 46 -0.31 2.03 21.43
N LEU A 47 -0.91 0.93 21.00
CA LEU A 47 -1.40 -0.14 21.88
C LEU A 47 -0.96 -1.51 21.36
N ARG A 48 -0.78 -2.45 22.28
CA ARG A 48 -0.68 -3.87 21.99
C ARG A 48 -1.67 -4.63 22.85
N CYS A 49 -2.55 -5.41 22.22
CA CYS A 49 -3.42 -6.36 22.89
C CYS A 49 -2.84 -7.75 22.71
N GLU A 50 -2.76 -8.52 23.80
CA GLU A 50 -2.27 -9.91 23.83
C GLU A 50 -3.26 -10.84 24.49
N GLN A 51 -3.44 -12.02 23.88
CA GLN A 51 -4.24 -13.13 24.39
C GLN A 51 -3.51 -14.46 24.11
N GLY A 52 -2.80 -14.99 25.10
CA GLY A 52 -1.89 -16.11 24.89
C GLY A 52 -0.78 -15.74 23.91
N ASP A 53 -0.66 -16.48 22.83
CA ASP A 53 0.28 -16.24 21.73
C ASP A 53 -0.25 -15.27 20.66
N LYS A 54 -1.53 -14.88 20.75
CA LYS A 54 -2.17 -13.95 19.81
C LYS A 54 -1.88 -12.50 20.17
N ARG A 55 -1.70 -11.70 19.12
CA ARG A 55 -1.35 -10.28 19.27
C ARG A 55 -2.09 -9.42 18.25
N LEU A 56 -2.54 -8.24 18.68
CA LEU A 56 -3.09 -7.20 17.82
C LEU A 56 -2.49 -5.85 18.20
N LEU A 57 -1.84 -5.21 17.26
CA LEU A 57 -1.23 -3.90 17.39
C LEU A 57 -2.19 -2.83 16.86
N ALA A 58 -2.22 -1.68 17.52
CA ALA A 58 -2.95 -0.49 17.11
C ALA A 58 -2.05 0.74 17.20
N LEU A 59 -2.02 1.55 16.16
CA LEU A 59 -1.30 2.83 16.13
C LEU A 59 -2.18 3.90 15.49
N LYS A 60 -2.45 4.97 16.20
CA LYS A 60 -3.18 6.14 15.72
C LYS A 60 -2.33 7.38 15.83
N ILE A 61 -2.14 8.05 14.72
CA ILE A 61 -1.49 9.36 14.60
C ILE A 61 -2.40 10.25 13.77
N GLU A 62 -2.86 11.35 14.31
CA GLU A 62 -3.66 12.32 13.56
C GLU A 62 -2.78 13.05 12.52
N PRO A 63 -3.23 13.25 11.25
CA PRO A 63 -4.58 13.00 10.74
C PRO A 63 -4.79 11.62 10.09
N TYR A 64 -3.86 10.69 10.23
CA TYR A 64 -3.86 9.39 9.53
C TYR A 64 -4.89 8.41 10.12
N ASN A 65 -5.13 7.32 9.39
CA ASN A 65 -6.02 6.24 9.83
C ASN A 65 -5.47 5.53 11.08
N LEU A 66 -6.36 4.93 11.87
CA LEU A 66 -5.95 3.95 12.87
C LEU A 66 -5.38 2.73 12.14
N LEU A 67 -4.11 2.44 12.34
CA LEU A 67 -3.45 1.26 11.81
C LEU A 67 -3.68 0.07 12.74
N LEU A 68 -4.05 -1.10 12.19
CA LEU A 68 -4.23 -2.33 12.94
C LEU A 68 -3.47 -3.47 12.25
N PHE A 69 -2.71 -4.23 13.04
CA PHE A 69 -1.90 -5.34 12.54
C PHE A 69 -1.87 -6.49 13.54
N GLY A 70 -2.33 -7.67 13.12
CA GLY A 70 -2.27 -8.88 13.93
C GLY A 70 -3.54 -9.71 13.88
N GLU A 71 -3.84 -10.37 14.99
CA GLU A 71 -4.81 -11.46 15.10
C GLU A 71 -6.21 -10.97 15.53
N GLU A 72 -7.23 -11.42 14.81
CA GLU A 72 -8.64 -11.07 15.10
C GLU A 72 -9.13 -11.51 16.49
N ALA A 73 -8.50 -12.54 17.09
CA ALA A 73 -8.85 -13.01 18.42
C ALA A 73 -8.72 -11.93 19.50
N CYS A 74 -7.81 -10.97 19.32
CA CYS A 74 -7.63 -9.84 20.22
C CYS A 74 -8.60 -8.66 19.98
N ALA A 75 -9.36 -8.70 18.87
CA ALA A 75 -10.22 -7.58 18.48
C ALA A 75 -11.31 -7.23 19.52
N PRO A 76 -12.03 -8.18 20.14
CA PRO A 76 -13.05 -7.83 21.12
C PRO A 76 -12.52 -7.01 22.29
N GLU A 77 -11.37 -7.39 22.82
CA GLU A 77 -10.78 -6.74 23.99
C GLU A 77 -10.16 -5.38 23.62
N LEU A 78 -9.53 -5.29 22.47
CA LEU A 78 -9.01 -4.01 21.98
C LEU A 78 -10.14 -3.02 21.75
N LEU A 79 -11.24 -3.43 21.10
CA LEU A 79 -12.41 -2.57 20.86
C LEU A 79 -13.08 -2.14 22.17
N ARG A 80 -13.24 -3.07 23.11
CA ARG A 80 -13.76 -2.74 24.45
C ARG A 80 -12.91 -1.67 25.14
N PHE A 81 -11.59 -1.87 25.17
CA PHE A 81 -10.67 -0.90 25.76
C PHE A 81 -10.77 0.48 25.10
N LEU A 82 -10.82 0.53 23.77
CA LEU A 82 -10.92 1.78 23.03
C LEU A 82 -12.25 2.49 23.28
N PHE A 83 -13.38 1.79 23.20
CA PHE A 83 -14.69 2.42 23.37
C PHE A 83 -14.98 2.79 24.82
N ASP A 84 -14.67 1.92 25.81
CA ASP A 84 -14.82 2.22 27.23
C ASP A 84 -13.91 3.37 27.67
N GLY A 85 -12.72 3.47 27.06
CA GLY A 85 -11.76 4.55 27.25
C GLY A 85 -12.15 5.86 26.57
N GLY A 86 -13.20 5.89 25.75
CA GLY A 86 -13.63 7.07 25.01
C GLY A 86 -12.73 7.46 23.84
N TYR A 87 -12.01 6.49 23.26
CA TYR A 87 -11.25 6.69 22.02
C TYR A 87 -12.20 6.72 20.83
N GLU A 88 -11.92 7.60 19.87
CA GLU A 88 -12.70 7.67 18.63
C GLU A 88 -11.98 6.96 17.50
N ILE A 89 -12.71 6.10 16.78
CA ILE A 89 -12.26 5.45 15.55
C ILE A 89 -13.07 6.03 14.39
N LYS A 90 -12.46 6.93 13.61
CA LYS A 90 -13.07 7.49 12.39
C LYS A 90 -12.86 6.55 11.20
N ASN A 91 -11.60 6.23 10.96
CA ASN A 91 -11.17 5.37 9.86
C ASN A 91 -10.09 4.43 10.37
N TYR A 92 -9.99 3.24 9.79
CA TYR A 92 -8.90 2.32 10.09
C TYR A 92 -8.40 1.60 8.84
N LEU A 93 -7.14 1.16 8.89
CA LEU A 93 -6.41 0.48 7.83
C LEU A 93 -5.81 -0.81 8.39
N CYS A 94 -6.11 -1.95 7.78
CA CYS A 94 -5.57 -3.26 8.16
C CYS A 94 -5.70 -4.27 7.03
N ALA A 95 -5.26 -5.52 7.27
CA ALA A 95 -5.65 -6.63 6.40
C ALA A 95 -7.17 -6.69 6.26
N SER A 96 -7.69 -6.91 5.04
CA SER A 96 -9.14 -6.85 4.78
C SER A 96 -9.93 -7.84 5.62
N GLU A 97 -9.39 -9.05 5.84
CA GLU A 97 -10.03 -10.07 6.66
C GLU A 97 -10.24 -9.59 8.11
N LEU A 98 -9.21 -9.02 8.72
CA LEU A 98 -9.31 -8.40 10.04
C LEU A 98 -10.29 -7.23 10.02
N GLY A 99 -10.28 -6.43 8.96
CA GLY A 99 -11.15 -5.28 8.79
C GLY A 99 -12.62 -5.64 8.79
N TYR A 100 -13.01 -6.72 8.11
CA TYR A 100 -14.40 -7.21 8.12
C TYR A 100 -14.84 -7.72 9.50
N VAL A 101 -13.95 -8.40 10.22
CA VAL A 101 -14.23 -8.85 11.61
C VAL A 101 -14.44 -7.64 12.51
N LEU A 102 -13.58 -6.64 12.43
CA LEU A 102 -13.70 -5.40 13.20
C LEU A 102 -14.98 -4.66 12.85
N MET A 103 -15.31 -4.51 11.56
CA MET A 103 -16.53 -3.86 11.09
C MET A 103 -17.78 -4.51 11.70
N GLN A 104 -17.86 -5.85 11.67
CA GLN A 104 -18.96 -6.59 12.26
C GLN A 104 -19.06 -6.38 13.79
N LYS A 105 -17.93 -6.42 14.49
CA LYS A 105 -17.90 -6.23 15.95
C LYS A 105 -18.26 -4.81 16.36
N MET A 106 -17.85 -3.79 15.61
CA MET A 106 -18.15 -2.39 15.92
C MET A 106 -19.64 -2.05 15.79
N GLN A 107 -20.42 -2.84 15.04
CA GLN A 107 -21.87 -2.69 14.96
C GLN A 107 -22.54 -2.83 16.35
N SER A 108 -22.03 -3.71 17.23
CA SER A 108 -22.54 -3.86 18.59
C SER A 108 -22.31 -2.61 19.47
N TYR A 109 -21.39 -1.73 19.08
CA TYR A 109 -21.17 -0.42 19.71
C TYR A 109 -21.92 0.73 19.01
N GLY A 110 -22.84 0.40 18.08
CA GLY A 110 -23.59 1.40 17.31
C GLY A 110 -22.71 2.15 16.31
N ARG A 111 -21.64 1.51 15.81
CA ARG A 111 -20.72 2.09 14.84
C ARG A 111 -20.73 1.29 13.55
N CYS A 112 -21.11 1.94 12.45
CA CYS A 112 -21.12 1.35 11.12
C CYS A 112 -19.92 1.82 10.31
N TYR A 113 -19.35 0.91 9.53
CA TYR A 113 -18.21 1.19 8.64
C TYR A 113 -18.46 0.56 7.28
N GLU A 114 -17.80 1.09 6.26
CA GLU A 114 -17.72 0.50 4.91
C GLU A 114 -16.27 0.39 4.47
N GLU A 115 -15.95 -0.58 3.61
CA GLU A 115 -14.64 -0.66 2.96
C GLU A 115 -14.59 0.37 1.82
N ALA A 116 -13.93 1.50 2.07
CA ALA A 116 -13.79 2.59 1.11
C ALA A 116 -12.75 2.27 0.04
N LEU A 117 -11.65 1.64 0.42
CA LEU A 117 -10.57 1.23 -0.46
C LEU A 117 -10.14 -0.19 -0.13
N ALA A 118 -9.95 -1.01 -1.15
CA ALA A 118 -9.42 -2.37 -1.03
C ALA A 118 -8.29 -2.58 -2.03
N MET A 119 -7.07 -2.77 -1.51
CA MET A 119 -5.86 -2.99 -2.30
C MET A 119 -5.39 -4.43 -2.14
N ASP A 120 -5.19 -5.12 -3.27
CA ASP A 120 -4.50 -6.40 -3.25
C ASP A 120 -3.00 -6.19 -3.46
N PHE A 121 -2.22 -6.80 -2.59
CA PHE A 121 -0.79 -6.92 -2.76
C PHE A 121 -0.50 -8.16 -3.61
N MET A 122 0.26 -7.97 -4.70
CA MET A 122 0.60 -9.02 -5.64
C MET A 122 2.11 -9.15 -5.80
N GLU A 123 2.55 -10.38 -6.07
CA GLU A 123 3.95 -10.74 -6.25
C GLU A 123 4.13 -11.61 -7.49
N ALA A 124 5.20 -11.37 -8.27
CA ALA A 124 5.66 -12.24 -9.33
C ALA A 124 7.08 -12.73 -9.04
N ARG A 125 7.32 -14.03 -9.28
CA ARG A 125 8.60 -14.72 -9.02
C ARG A 125 9.23 -15.31 -10.27
N SER A 126 8.54 -15.28 -11.41
CA SER A 126 9.00 -15.90 -12.64
C SER A 126 8.75 -15.03 -13.87
N ILE A 127 9.64 -15.16 -14.84
CA ILE A 127 9.47 -14.57 -16.17
C ILE A 127 8.52 -15.46 -16.95
N THR A 128 7.39 -14.90 -17.36
CA THR A 128 6.34 -15.62 -18.11
C THR A 128 6.38 -15.36 -19.60
N GLU A 129 6.91 -14.21 -20.01
CA GLU A 129 7.07 -13.82 -21.42
C GLU A 129 8.29 -12.89 -21.56
N PRO A 130 8.88 -12.78 -22.76
CA PRO A 130 10.05 -11.92 -22.99
C PRO A 130 9.70 -10.43 -22.83
N SER A 131 10.70 -9.62 -22.51
CA SER A 131 10.57 -8.16 -22.48
C SER A 131 10.35 -7.60 -23.88
N ALA A 132 9.57 -6.54 -23.98
CA ALA A 132 9.32 -5.86 -25.23
C ALA A 132 10.50 -4.94 -25.57
N PRO A 133 11.10 -5.05 -26.77
CA PRO A 133 12.30 -4.31 -27.14
C PRO A 133 12.10 -2.80 -27.27
N GLU A 134 10.85 -2.35 -27.45
CA GLU A 134 10.48 -0.94 -27.53
C GLU A 134 10.31 -0.26 -26.16
N VAL A 135 10.44 -0.99 -25.06
CA VAL A 135 10.43 -0.41 -23.71
C VAL A 135 11.83 0.06 -23.36
N GLU A 136 11.94 1.31 -22.99
CA GLU A 136 13.21 1.96 -22.68
C GLU A 136 13.21 2.58 -21.26
N THR A 137 14.40 2.84 -20.73
CA THR A 137 14.57 3.60 -19.50
C THR A 137 14.45 5.08 -19.79
N ALA A 138 13.71 5.80 -18.94
CA ALA A 138 13.55 7.24 -19.07
C ALA A 138 14.86 8.00 -18.87
N ARG A 139 14.98 9.16 -19.50
CA ARG A 139 16.13 10.06 -19.49
C ARG A 139 15.73 11.47 -19.05
N GLU A 140 16.71 12.34 -18.90
CA GLU A 140 16.49 13.72 -18.44
C GLU A 140 15.46 14.49 -19.31
N ASP A 141 15.51 14.31 -20.63
CA ASP A 141 14.59 14.97 -21.57
C ASP A 141 13.12 14.49 -21.41
N ASP A 142 12.89 13.41 -20.68
CA ASP A 142 11.57 12.82 -20.47
C ASP A 142 10.85 13.37 -19.24
N LEU A 143 11.53 14.19 -18.41
CA LEU A 143 11.02 14.64 -17.13
C LEU A 143 9.65 15.29 -17.24
N ASP A 144 9.44 16.14 -18.26
CA ASP A 144 8.18 16.88 -18.41
C ASP A 144 7.01 15.95 -18.76
N GLU A 145 7.23 14.99 -19.64
CA GLU A 145 6.21 14.02 -20.03
C GLU A 145 5.89 13.02 -18.92
N ILE A 146 6.92 12.53 -18.20
CA ILE A 146 6.75 11.65 -17.04
C ILE A 146 5.97 12.36 -15.95
N PHE A 147 6.29 13.61 -15.68
CA PHE A 147 5.58 14.40 -14.68
C PHE A 147 4.12 14.65 -15.06
N ASP A 148 3.84 14.98 -16.33
CA ASP A 148 2.45 15.08 -16.85
C ASP A 148 1.70 13.74 -16.66
N CYS A 149 2.32 12.62 -17.01
CA CYS A 149 1.72 11.31 -16.81
C CYS A 149 1.46 11.00 -15.32
N ALA A 150 2.37 11.38 -14.41
CA ALA A 150 2.18 11.21 -12.98
C ALA A 150 1.04 12.06 -12.42
N GLN A 151 0.90 13.30 -12.86
CA GLN A 151 -0.22 14.16 -12.47
C GLN A 151 -1.57 13.60 -12.96
N ARG A 152 -1.62 13.07 -14.17
CA ARG A 152 -2.81 12.39 -14.71
C ARG A 152 -3.13 11.12 -13.95
N PHE A 153 -2.12 10.32 -13.59
CA PHE A 153 -2.31 9.13 -12.74
C PHE A 153 -2.96 9.50 -11.40
N VAL A 154 -2.45 10.52 -10.72
CA VAL A 154 -3.00 10.99 -9.43
C VAL A 154 -4.45 11.43 -9.60
N SER A 155 -4.75 12.18 -10.65
CA SER A 155 -6.12 12.63 -10.98
C SER A 155 -7.06 11.46 -11.29
N ASP A 156 -6.63 10.51 -12.12
CA ASP A 156 -7.44 9.36 -12.54
C ASP A 156 -7.72 8.40 -11.36
N CYS A 157 -6.78 8.32 -10.41
CA CYS A 157 -6.94 7.51 -9.19
C CYS A 157 -7.69 8.24 -8.07
N GLY A 158 -8.04 9.51 -8.24
CA GLY A 158 -8.69 10.31 -7.19
C GLY A 158 -7.83 10.53 -5.95
N LEU A 159 -6.51 10.50 -6.09
CA LEU A 159 -5.57 10.72 -4.99
C LEU A 159 -5.49 12.22 -4.65
N LEU A 160 -5.29 12.52 -3.37
CA LEU A 160 -5.17 13.91 -2.90
C LEU A 160 -3.75 14.48 -3.04
N ASP A 161 -2.78 13.63 -3.33
CA ASP A 161 -1.39 14.01 -3.49
C ASP A 161 -1.21 14.97 -4.67
N LYS A 162 -0.35 15.97 -4.45
CA LYS A 162 0.09 16.87 -5.52
C LYS A 162 1.57 16.61 -5.76
N PRO A 163 1.91 15.82 -6.79
CA PRO A 163 3.31 15.53 -7.06
C PRO A 163 4.08 16.80 -7.40
N GLU A 164 5.30 16.89 -6.93
CA GLU A 164 6.24 17.95 -7.26
C GLU A 164 7.24 17.44 -8.31
N LYS A 165 7.65 18.30 -9.23
CA LYS A 165 8.45 17.91 -10.40
C LYS A 165 9.90 17.57 -10.05
N GLU A 166 10.54 18.37 -9.20
CA GLU A 166 11.97 18.21 -8.89
C GLU A 166 12.33 16.85 -8.25
N PRO A 167 11.53 16.26 -7.35
CA PRO A 167 11.76 14.90 -6.88
C PRO A 167 11.79 13.85 -7.99
N PHE A 168 11.02 14.02 -9.07
CA PHE A 168 11.00 13.09 -10.21
C PHE A 168 12.33 13.06 -10.97
N ARG A 169 13.01 14.19 -11.07
CA ARG A 169 14.34 14.29 -11.70
C ARG A 169 15.34 13.28 -11.12
N LYS A 170 15.31 13.10 -9.80
CA LYS A 170 16.24 12.22 -9.07
C LYS A 170 15.97 10.73 -9.25
N ILE A 171 14.81 10.38 -9.79
CA ILE A 171 14.33 8.99 -9.92
C ILE A 171 13.97 8.63 -11.37
N LEU A 172 14.35 9.44 -12.36
CA LEU A 172 14.00 9.21 -13.77
C LEU A 172 14.46 7.85 -14.28
N ASP A 173 15.64 7.43 -13.91
CA ASP A 173 16.23 6.12 -14.28
C ASP A 173 15.44 4.92 -13.74
N SER A 174 14.56 5.15 -12.78
CA SER A 174 13.65 4.12 -12.25
C SER A 174 12.39 3.91 -13.09
N PHE A 175 12.12 4.78 -14.09
CA PHE A 175 10.96 4.64 -14.98
C PHE A 175 11.28 3.82 -16.21
N ARG A 176 10.35 2.93 -16.57
CA ARG A 176 10.29 2.22 -17.84
C ARG A 176 9.14 2.81 -18.63
N ILE A 177 9.42 3.17 -19.88
CA ILE A 177 8.50 3.92 -20.73
C ILE A 177 8.38 3.27 -22.10
N ILE A 178 7.29 3.52 -22.78
CA ILE A 178 7.09 3.20 -24.18
C ILE A 178 6.52 4.41 -24.90
N ARG A 179 6.98 4.63 -26.14
CA ARG A 179 6.57 5.75 -26.97
C ARG A 179 5.69 5.30 -28.12
N ALA A 180 4.79 6.17 -28.51
CA ALA A 180 4.08 6.14 -29.78
C ALA A 180 3.90 7.57 -30.26
N ASP A 181 3.99 7.78 -31.56
CA ASP A 181 3.85 9.11 -32.18
C ASP A 181 4.78 10.18 -31.53
N GLY A 182 6.00 9.75 -31.12
CA GLY A 182 6.99 10.62 -30.48
C GLY A 182 6.70 11.02 -29.04
N LYS A 183 5.64 10.46 -28.41
CA LYS A 183 5.23 10.78 -27.03
C LYS A 183 5.32 9.55 -26.13
N ILE A 184 5.59 9.76 -24.84
CA ILE A 184 5.44 8.73 -23.82
C ILE A 184 3.95 8.41 -23.66
N VAL A 185 3.56 7.18 -24.00
CA VAL A 185 2.16 6.74 -23.96
C VAL A 185 1.86 5.82 -22.79
N SER A 186 2.88 5.14 -22.27
CA SER A 186 2.75 4.29 -21.07
C SER A 186 4.05 4.28 -20.28
N MET A 187 3.93 4.18 -18.96
CA MET A 187 5.06 4.13 -18.03
C MET A 187 4.78 3.22 -16.84
N ALA A 188 5.85 2.73 -16.23
CA ALA A 188 5.86 2.09 -14.91
C ALA A 188 7.16 2.47 -14.20
N ARG A 189 7.10 2.71 -12.89
CA ARG A 189 8.27 2.99 -12.08
C ARG A 189 8.65 1.77 -11.25
N ILE A 190 9.94 1.44 -11.21
CA ILE A 190 10.53 0.46 -10.30
C ILE A 190 11.01 1.20 -9.05
N ALA A 191 10.41 0.92 -7.90
CA ALA A 191 10.73 1.56 -6.63
C ALA A 191 11.26 0.55 -5.61
N PRO A 192 12.17 0.94 -4.70
CA PRO A 192 12.55 0.11 -3.55
C PRO A 192 11.31 -0.24 -2.70
N ALA A 193 11.27 -1.48 -2.19
CA ALA A 193 10.22 -1.93 -1.28
C ALA A 193 10.83 -2.56 -0.01
N THR A 194 11.56 -3.67 -0.16
CA THR A 194 12.32 -4.31 0.92
C THR A 194 13.71 -4.67 0.41
N GLN A 195 14.50 -5.33 1.26
CA GLN A 195 15.82 -5.84 0.82
C GLN A 195 15.70 -6.82 -0.35
N ASP A 196 14.63 -7.63 -0.37
CA ASP A 196 14.44 -8.72 -1.35
C ASP A 196 13.44 -8.38 -2.46
N ASP A 197 12.81 -7.21 -2.40
CA ASP A 197 11.71 -6.85 -3.30
C ASP A 197 11.89 -5.47 -3.91
N LEU A 198 11.48 -5.35 -5.17
CA LEU A 198 11.22 -4.07 -5.83
C LEU A 198 9.74 -4.00 -6.20
N ARG A 199 9.18 -2.80 -6.13
CA ARG A 199 7.75 -2.57 -6.36
C ARG A 199 7.52 -1.78 -7.64
N LEU A 200 6.57 -2.24 -8.44
CA LEU A 200 6.02 -1.46 -9.54
C LEU A 200 4.99 -0.47 -9.00
N VAL A 201 5.22 0.80 -9.28
CA VAL A 201 4.34 1.92 -8.91
C VAL A 201 4.16 2.84 -10.10
N LEU A 202 3.21 3.77 -10.05
CA LEU A 202 2.93 4.73 -11.11
C LEU A 202 2.80 4.05 -12.49
N VAL A 203 2.09 2.93 -12.53
CA VAL A 203 1.72 2.27 -13.78
C VAL A 203 0.61 3.07 -14.44
N TYR A 204 0.92 3.75 -15.54
CA TYR A 204 -0.01 4.62 -16.22
C TYR A 204 0.08 4.46 -17.74
N THR A 205 -1.07 4.50 -18.40
CA THR A 205 -1.18 4.60 -19.87
C THR A 205 -2.16 5.74 -20.18
N ARG A 206 -1.73 6.65 -21.06
CA ARG A 206 -2.58 7.77 -21.52
C ARG A 206 -3.91 7.24 -22.06
N ASN A 207 -5.01 7.92 -21.73
CA ASN A 207 -6.38 7.45 -22.01
C ASN A 207 -6.58 7.07 -23.48
N GLU A 208 -6.10 7.91 -24.39
CA GLU A 208 -6.20 7.73 -25.84
C GLU A 208 -5.37 6.56 -26.40
N TYR A 209 -4.48 6.01 -25.58
CA TYR A 209 -3.62 4.87 -25.94
C TYR A 209 -3.97 3.58 -25.17
N ARG A 210 -5.02 3.60 -24.33
CA ARG A 210 -5.49 2.41 -23.61
C ARG A 210 -6.06 1.36 -24.57
N GLY A 211 -6.08 0.09 -24.12
CA GLY A 211 -6.60 -1.03 -24.93
C GLY A 211 -5.68 -1.50 -26.05
N LYS A 212 -4.47 -0.91 -26.22
CA LYS A 212 -3.49 -1.24 -27.28
C LYS A 212 -2.31 -2.09 -26.79
N GLY A 213 -2.35 -2.58 -25.55
CA GLY A 213 -1.32 -3.46 -24.99
C GLY A 213 -0.06 -2.76 -24.44
N TYR A 214 0.02 -1.43 -24.44
CA TYR A 214 1.19 -0.69 -23.96
C TYR A 214 1.49 -0.96 -22.48
N ALA A 215 0.48 -0.96 -21.60
CA ALA A 215 0.66 -1.27 -20.18
C ALA A 215 1.27 -2.67 -19.98
N ARG A 216 0.79 -3.68 -20.75
CA ARG A 216 1.34 -5.04 -20.70
C ARG A 216 2.84 -5.05 -20.98
N LYS A 217 3.26 -4.39 -22.05
CA LYS A 217 4.66 -4.33 -22.48
C LYS A 217 5.55 -3.67 -21.43
N VAL A 218 5.14 -2.52 -20.91
CA VAL A 218 5.90 -1.76 -19.90
C VAL A 218 5.98 -2.52 -18.58
N VAL A 219 4.85 -3.03 -18.08
CA VAL A 219 4.81 -3.78 -16.82
C VAL A 219 5.61 -5.08 -16.92
N ASN A 220 5.46 -5.83 -18.01
CA ASN A 220 6.21 -7.07 -18.20
C ASN A 220 7.71 -6.82 -18.27
N SER A 221 8.16 -5.81 -19.01
CA SER A 221 9.58 -5.48 -19.13
C SER A 221 10.17 -5.04 -17.79
N ALA A 222 9.46 -4.20 -17.04
CA ALA A 222 9.87 -3.77 -15.71
C ALA A 222 9.89 -4.94 -14.70
N LYS A 223 8.87 -5.82 -14.72
CA LYS A 223 8.83 -7.06 -13.93
C LYS A 223 10.04 -7.94 -14.21
N ASN A 224 10.33 -8.20 -15.50
CA ASN A 224 11.43 -9.06 -15.90
C ASN A 224 12.79 -8.49 -15.47
N GLU A 225 12.97 -7.19 -15.55
CA GLU A 225 14.18 -6.52 -15.05
C GLU A 225 14.37 -6.74 -13.55
N ILE A 226 13.30 -6.57 -12.76
CA ILE A 226 13.34 -6.83 -11.33
C ILE A 226 13.74 -8.29 -11.06
N LEU A 227 13.10 -9.24 -11.73
CA LEU A 227 13.38 -10.67 -11.54
C LEU A 227 14.80 -11.05 -11.96
N THR A 228 15.31 -10.46 -13.04
CA THR A 228 16.70 -10.66 -13.51
C THR A 228 17.73 -10.13 -12.49
N SER A 229 17.37 -9.12 -11.70
CA SER A 229 18.23 -8.63 -10.61
C SER A 229 18.23 -9.54 -9.37
N GLY A 230 17.52 -10.66 -9.41
CA GLY A 230 17.41 -11.63 -8.29
C GLY A 230 16.42 -11.23 -7.22
N LYS A 231 15.59 -10.20 -7.45
CA LYS A 231 14.56 -9.72 -6.53
C LYS A 231 13.16 -10.16 -6.98
N ARG A 232 12.20 -10.12 -6.06
CA ARG A 232 10.79 -10.35 -6.37
C ARG A 232 10.16 -9.06 -6.89
N ALA A 233 9.28 -9.18 -7.88
CA ALA A 233 8.51 -8.06 -8.38
C ALA A 233 7.18 -7.97 -7.65
N THR A 234 6.88 -6.85 -7.02
CA THR A 234 5.66 -6.64 -6.25
C THR A 234 4.87 -5.45 -6.76
N LEU A 235 3.59 -5.40 -6.48
CA LEU A 235 2.71 -4.25 -6.74
C LEU A 235 1.48 -4.27 -5.83
N ASN A 236 0.80 -3.14 -5.76
CA ASN A 236 -0.53 -3.03 -5.19
C ASN A 236 -1.52 -2.69 -6.29
N VAL A 237 -2.72 -3.27 -6.24
CA VAL A 237 -3.79 -2.99 -7.19
C VAL A 237 -5.12 -2.80 -6.45
N ASP A 238 -5.86 -1.75 -6.83
CA ASP A 238 -7.23 -1.56 -6.35
C ASP A 238 -8.12 -2.66 -6.92
N ARG A 239 -8.82 -3.41 -6.05
CA ARG A 239 -9.78 -4.45 -6.45
C ARG A 239 -10.94 -3.92 -7.30
N LYS A 240 -11.23 -2.63 -7.21
CA LYS A 240 -12.23 -1.96 -8.06
C LYS A 240 -11.72 -1.65 -9.48
N ASN A 241 -10.44 -1.95 -9.79
CA ASN A 241 -9.86 -1.82 -11.12
C ASN A 241 -9.65 -3.20 -11.80
N PRO A 242 -10.69 -3.79 -12.38
CA PRO A 242 -10.61 -5.13 -12.96
C PRO A 242 -9.65 -5.20 -14.15
N VAL A 243 -9.46 -4.12 -14.88
CA VAL A 243 -8.57 -4.08 -16.05
C VAL A 243 -7.12 -4.29 -15.63
N SER A 244 -6.64 -3.51 -14.65
CA SER A 244 -5.29 -3.66 -14.11
C SER A 244 -5.12 -5.00 -13.39
N TYR A 245 -6.12 -5.42 -12.63
CA TYR A 245 -6.11 -6.70 -11.92
C TYR A 245 -5.88 -7.88 -12.86
N HIS A 246 -6.68 -7.98 -13.94
CA HIS A 246 -6.53 -9.04 -14.94
C HIS A 246 -5.20 -8.96 -15.71
N LEU A 247 -4.72 -7.75 -15.98
CA LEU A 247 -3.40 -7.55 -16.59
C LEU A 247 -2.31 -8.19 -15.73
N TYR A 248 -2.28 -7.88 -14.43
CA TYR A 248 -1.24 -8.39 -13.54
C TYR A 248 -1.31 -9.91 -13.37
N LEU A 249 -2.51 -10.49 -13.19
CA LEU A 249 -2.69 -11.95 -13.19
C LEU A 249 -2.14 -12.58 -14.47
N SER A 250 -2.45 -12.00 -15.64
CA SER A 250 -1.99 -12.53 -16.94
C SER A 250 -0.48 -12.44 -17.15
N LEU A 251 0.21 -11.59 -16.37
CA LEU A 251 1.67 -11.44 -16.35
C LEU A 251 2.35 -12.32 -15.27
N GLY A 252 1.59 -13.17 -14.59
CA GLY A 252 2.12 -14.10 -13.58
C GLY A 252 2.29 -13.48 -12.20
N PHE A 253 1.61 -12.36 -11.92
CA PHE A 253 1.49 -11.88 -10.54
C PHE A 253 0.42 -12.69 -9.81
N GLU A 254 0.69 -13.06 -8.57
CA GLU A 254 -0.22 -13.77 -7.68
C GLU A 254 -0.59 -12.89 -6.49
N ARG A 255 -1.86 -12.95 -6.07
CA ARG A 255 -2.32 -12.23 -4.88
C ARG A 255 -1.77 -12.89 -3.62
N MET A 256 -1.12 -12.10 -2.78
CA MET A 256 -0.56 -12.56 -1.51
C MET A 256 -1.49 -12.27 -0.33
N PHE A 257 -2.01 -11.05 -0.25
CA PHE A 257 -2.98 -10.61 0.77
C PHE A 257 -3.70 -9.36 0.29
N SER A 258 -4.73 -8.96 1.04
CA SER A 258 -5.50 -7.73 0.80
C SER A 258 -5.38 -6.79 1.99
N GLN A 259 -5.36 -5.49 1.73
CA GLN A 259 -5.42 -4.43 2.73
C GLN A 259 -6.61 -3.53 2.44
N GLY A 260 -7.43 -3.27 3.45
CA GLY A 260 -8.62 -2.43 3.35
C GLY A 260 -8.50 -1.16 4.19
N GLU A 261 -8.98 -0.04 3.63
CA GLU A 261 -9.31 1.16 4.38
C GLU A 261 -10.81 1.14 4.66
N PHE A 262 -11.16 1.21 5.93
CA PHE A 262 -12.53 1.19 6.41
C PHE A 262 -12.89 2.56 6.99
N ARG A 263 -13.97 3.14 6.48
CA ARG A 263 -14.47 4.45 6.89
C ARG A 263 -15.79 4.32 7.62
N ARG A 264 -15.92 5.13 8.67
CA ARG A 264 -17.19 5.22 9.40
C ARG A 264 -18.25 5.86 8.50
N VAL A 265 -19.41 5.22 8.43
CA VAL A 265 -20.63 5.77 7.84
C VAL A 265 -21.52 6.34 8.93
N GLU A 266 -22.13 7.50 8.64
CA GLU A 266 -23.02 8.20 9.58
C GLU A 266 -24.35 7.47 9.77
#